data_43ac1baea1a4a284d6b3ad0a918d6bc5
#
_entry.id   43ac1baea1a4a284d6b3ad0a918d6bc5
#
_cell.length_a   1.000
_cell.length_b   1.000
_cell.length_c   1.000
_cell.angle_alpha   90.00
_cell.angle_beta   90.00
_cell.angle_gamma   90.00
#
_symmetry.space_group_name_H-M   'P 1'
#
loop_
_entity.id
_entity.type
_entity.pdbx_description
1 polymer ?
#
loop_
_entity_poly.entity_id
_entity_poly.type
_entity_poly.pdbx_seq_one_letter_code
_entity_poly.pdbx_strand_id
1 'polypeptide(L)'
;MTVDGRPPFLVAHRAGNRLADLRAAEELGVSVIEADLRLHRGAVEVRHLKTVGPLPILWDRWELAAPWRPRLKLHELLAATAPPTELLLDLKGSRSELAERVRDAVGPYLGERRFTVCARRWALLEPFADVPVRRVHSVGSARQLQRLRRRFSGRRLDGVSIHEQLLDRESVASLRALADVIMTWPVNRPERARELLRLGIDGLITDDVAGLAKAGVLEAAA
;
A
#
# COMPACT_ATOMS: atom_id res chain seq x y z
N MET A 1 -10.26 7.55 18.09
CA MET A 1 -9.35 6.66 18.86
C MET A 1 -8.31 6.16 17.89
N THR A 2 -7.06 6.48 18.12
CA THR A 2 -5.91 6.11 17.30
C THR A 2 -5.55 4.65 17.57
N VAL A 3 -5.35 3.86 16.52
CA VAL A 3 -4.78 2.50 16.64
C VAL A 3 -3.26 2.64 16.67
N ASP A 4 -2.59 1.97 17.61
CA ASP A 4 -1.15 2.10 17.93
C ASP A 4 -0.69 3.50 18.37
N GLY A 5 -1.61 4.36 18.86
CA GLY A 5 -1.29 5.73 19.27
C GLY A 5 -0.87 6.66 18.12
N ARG A 6 -0.98 6.24 16.87
CA ARG A 6 -0.65 7.07 15.69
C ARG A 6 -1.84 7.91 15.26
N PRO A 7 -1.62 9.20 14.93
CA PRO A 7 -2.61 10.00 14.24
C PRO A 7 -2.89 9.42 12.83
N PRO A 8 -4.02 9.80 12.21
CA PRO A 8 -4.27 9.50 10.81
C PRO A 8 -3.10 9.96 9.92
N PHE A 9 -2.88 9.25 8.80
CA PHE A 9 -1.73 9.50 7.93
C PHE A 9 -2.10 9.44 6.44
N LEU A 10 -1.31 10.16 5.62
CA LEU A 10 -1.35 10.06 4.16
C LEU A 10 -0.34 9.02 3.69
N VAL A 11 -0.72 8.31 2.62
CA VAL A 11 0.14 7.41 1.86
C VAL A 11 0.29 7.97 0.45
N ALA A 12 1.52 8.27 0.04
CA ALA A 12 1.81 8.71 -1.31
C ALA A 12 1.69 7.52 -2.28
N HIS A 13 0.56 7.44 -2.99
CA HIS A 13 0.26 6.35 -3.92
C HIS A 13 1.25 6.33 -5.09
N ARG A 14 1.90 5.19 -5.33
CA ARG A 14 2.89 4.97 -6.40
C ARG A 14 4.11 5.90 -6.41
N ALA A 15 4.29 6.73 -5.38
CA ALA A 15 5.45 7.60 -5.33
C ALA A 15 6.77 6.81 -5.26
N GLY A 16 6.75 5.60 -4.68
CA GLY A 16 7.89 4.70 -4.71
C GLY A 16 8.19 4.07 -6.09
N ASN A 17 7.31 4.22 -7.09
CA ASN A 17 7.53 3.64 -8.42
C ASN A 17 8.56 4.41 -9.27
N ARG A 18 8.95 5.62 -8.85
CA ARG A 18 9.94 6.46 -9.50
C ARG A 18 10.75 7.22 -8.46
N LEU A 19 12.07 7.24 -8.58
CA LEU A 19 12.93 7.92 -7.58
C LEU A 19 12.67 9.42 -7.47
N ALA A 20 12.24 10.08 -8.56
CA ALA A 20 11.88 11.50 -8.52
C ALA A 20 10.61 11.73 -7.67
N ASP A 21 9.59 10.88 -7.82
CA ASP A 21 8.34 10.99 -7.07
C ASP A 21 8.54 10.60 -5.60
N LEU A 22 9.41 9.61 -5.31
CA LEU A 22 9.87 9.25 -3.96
C LEU A 22 10.44 10.48 -3.24
N ARG A 23 11.42 11.15 -3.87
CA ARG A 23 12.06 12.32 -3.27
C ARG A 23 11.08 13.47 -3.06
N ALA A 24 10.22 13.75 -4.03
CA ALA A 24 9.20 14.78 -3.90
C ALA A 24 8.23 14.48 -2.72
N ALA A 25 7.86 13.22 -2.51
CA ALA A 25 7.03 12.83 -1.38
C ALA A 25 7.77 12.94 -0.03
N GLU A 26 9.05 12.59 0.01
CA GLU A 26 9.90 12.77 1.21
C GLU A 26 10.08 14.26 1.55
N GLU A 27 10.31 15.14 0.56
CA GLU A 27 10.38 16.59 0.73
C GLU A 27 9.09 17.20 1.26
N LEU A 28 7.93 16.63 0.91
CA LEU A 28 6.63 17.02 1.45
C LEU A 28 6.39 16.46 2.87
N GLY A 29 7.34 15.72 3.44
CA GLY A 29 7.23 15.14 4.79
C GLY A 29 6.26 13.98 4.89
N VAL A 30 5.95 13.27 3.78
CA VAL A 30 5.06 12.11 3.79
C VAL A 30 5.75 10.94 4.48
N SER A 31 5.12 10.42 5.51
CA SER A 31 5.68 9.35 6.34
C SER A 31 5.55 7.95 5.74
N VAL A 32 4.61 7.74 4.81
CA VAL A 32 4.36 6.44 4.18
C VAL A 32 4.30 6.57 2.66
N ILE A 33 5.16 5.84 1.95
CA ILE A 33 5.25 5.86 0.49
C ILE A 33 4.91 4.47 -0.05
N GLU A 34 3.98 4.42 -1.00
CA GLU A 34 3.57 3.17 -1.63
C GLU A 34 4.37 2.90 -2.91
N ALA A 35 4.68 1.60 -3.13
CA ALA A 35 5.33 1.10 -4.33
C ALA A 35 4.71 -0.22 -4.78
N ASP A 36 4.45 -0.34 -6.09
CA ASP A 36 3.95 -1.56 -6.73
C ASP A 36 5.09 -2.53 -7.06
N LEU A 37 5.04 -3.76 -6.59
CA LEU A 37 6.08 -4.75 -6.80
C LEU A 37 5.63 -5.89 -7.73
N ARG A 38 6.44 -6.22 -8.72
CA ARG A 38 6.23 -7.34 -9.64
C ARG A 38 7.47 -8.18 -9.83
N LEU A 39 7.28 -9.49 -9.90
CA LEU A 39 8.34 -10.40 -10.29
C LEU A 39 8.47 -10.46 -11.82
N HIS A 40 9.67 -10.21 -12.34
CA HIS A 40 9.99 -10.34 -13.75
C HIS A 40 11.38 -10.94 -13.93
N ARG A 41 11.48 -12.07 -14.65
CA ARG A 41 12.75 -12.77 -14.92
C ARG A 41 13.63 -12.96 -13.67
N GLY A 42 13.01 -13.34 -12.56
CA GLY A 42 13.71 -13.57 -11.30
C GLY A 42 14.08 -12.31 -10.51
N ALA A 43 13.81 -11.10 -11.00
CA ALA A 43 14.03 -9.84 -10.28
C ALA A 43 12.71 -9.23 -9.81
N VAL A 44 12.72 -8.56 -8.65
CA VAL A 44 11.59 -7.76 -8.17
C VAL A 44 11.71 -6.36 -8.77
N GLU A 45 10.79 -6.06 -9.69
CA GLU A 45 10.67 -4.75 -10.34
C GLU A 45 9.63 -3.89 -9.63
N VAL A 46 9.93 -2.60 -9.51
CA VAL A 46 9.01 -1.60 -8.98
C VAL A 46 8.23 -1.00 -10.14
N ARG A 47 6.98 -1.43 -10.31
CA ARG A 47 6.10 -0.96 -11.40
C ARG A 47 4.67 -1.42 -11.23
N HIS A 48 3.73 -0.59 -11.65
CA HIS A 48 2.32 -0.97 -11.75
C HIS A 48 2.01 -1.76 -13.05
N LEU A 49 2.68 -1.46 -14.15
CA LEU A 49 2.51 -2.09 -15.46
C LEU A 49 2.51 -3.62 -15.42
N LYS A 50 1.56 -4.24 -16.10
CA LYS A 50 1.43 -5.70 -16.24
C LYS A 50 2.17 -6.19 -17.48
N THR A 51 2.68 -7.41 -17.45
CA THR A 51 3.16 -8.11 -18.64
C THR A 51 1.94 -8.67 -19.41
N VAL A 52 1.86 -8.45 -20.70
CA VAL A 52 0.78 -8.94 -21.55
C VAL A 52 1.17 -10.27 -22.19
N GLY A 53 0.91 -11.37 -21.48
CA GLY A 53 1.20 -12.73 -22.00
C GLY A 53 2.63 -12.90 -22.52
N PRO A 54 2.82 -13.55 -23.69
CA PRO A 54 4.14 -13.72 -24.32
C PRO A 54 4.61 -12.47 -25.07
N LEU A 55 3.74 -11.47 -25.23
CA LEU A 55 4.09 -10.26 -25.99
C LEU A 55 5.10 -9.41 -25.22
N PRO A 56 6.08 -8.81 -25.92
CA PRO A 56 7.08 -7.93 -25.31
C PRO A 56 6.49 -6.54 -25.07
N ILE A 57 5.35 -6.47 -24.35
CA ILE A 57 4.64 -5.24 -24.05
C ILE A 57 4.28 -5.23 -22.57
N LEU A 58 4.56 -4.11 -21.91
CA LEU A 58 4.05 -3.79 -20.58
C LEU A 58 2.87 -2.85 -20.73
N TRP A 59 1.77 -3.18 -20.07
CA TRP A 59 0.53 -2.43 -20.17
C TRP A 59 -0.06 -2.09 -18.81
N ASP A 60 -0.55 -0.87 -18.71
CA ASP A 60 -1.53 -0.44 -17.73
C ASP A 60 -2.62 0.34 -18.47
N ARG A 61 -3.68 0.69 -17.78
CA ARG A 61 -4.87 1.37 -18.31
C ARG A 61 -4.52 2.62 -19.17
N TRP A 62 -3.39 3.24 -18.86
CA TRP A 62 -2.97 4.53 -19.42
C TRP A 62 -1.54 4.54 -19.99
N GLU A 63 -0.81 3.44 -19.88
CA GLU A 63 0.60 3.40 -20.28
C GLU A 63 0.93 2.10 -21.02
N LEU A 64 1.59 2.24 -22.15
CA LEU A 64 2.27 1.17 -22.87
C LEU A 64 3.77 1.40 -22.80
N ALA A 65 4.52 0.38 -22.41
CA ALA A 65 5.96 0.49 -22.32
C ALA A 65 6.67 -0.76 -22.82
N ALA A 66 7.83 -0.55 -23.44
CA ALA A 66 8.70 -1.62 -23.87
C ALA A 66 9.33 -2.35 -22.66
N PRO A 67 9.32 -3.69 -22.62
CA PRO A 67 9.84 -4.45 -21.48
C PRO A 67 11.36 -4.39 -21.33
N TRP A 68 12.07 -3.98 -22.36
CA TRP A 68 13.54 -3.83 -22.33
C TRP A 68 14.02 -2.48 -21.75
N ARG A 69 13.12 -1.52 -21.50
CA ARG A 69 13.51 -0.29 -20.81
C ARG A 69 13.91 -0.62 -19.37
N PRO A 70 15.01 -0.04 -18.85
CA PRO A 70 15.40 -0.19 -17.45
C PRO A 70 14.23 0.13 -16.52
N ARG A 71 14.04 -0.72 -15.51
CA ARG A 71 13.00 -0.54 -14.48
C ARG A 71 13.67 -0.47 -13.13
N LEU A 72 13.14 0.38 -12.28
CA LEU A 72 13.56 0.45 -10.88
C LEU A 72 13.42 -0.94 -10.24
N LYS A 73 14.44 -1.38 -9.55
CA LYS A 73 14.44 -2.64 -8.80
C LYS A 73 14.18 -2.36 -7.33
N LEU A 74 13.68 -3.37 -6.62
CA LEU A 74 13.38 -3.21 -5.19
C LEU A 74 14.62 -2.78 -4.38
N HIS A 75 15.79 -3.35 -4.65
CA HIS A 75 17.02 -3.00 -3.93
C HIS A 75 17.42 -1.53 -4.15
N GLU A 76 17.19 -0.98 -5.36
CA GLU A 76 17.45 0.44 -5.66
C GLU A 76 16.46 1.35 -4.90
N LEU A 77 15.18 0.96 -4.83
CA LEU A 77 14.18 1.67 -4.02
C LEU A 77 14.58 1.67 -2.54
N LEU A 78 14.94 0.50 -2.00
CA LEU A 78 15.32 0.36 -0.60
C LEU A 78 16.55 1.20 -0.24
N ALA A 79 17.54 1.23 -1.13
CA ALA A 79 18.75 2.05 -0.96
C ALA A 79 18.48 3.57 -1.10
N ALA A 80 17.51 3.94 -1.93
CA ALA A 80 17.18 5.36 -2.18
C ALA A 80 16.27 5.98 -1.12
N THR A 81 15.49 5.16 -0.39
CA THR A 81 14.53 5.65 0.62
C THR A 81 15.25 5.98 1.91
N ALA A 82 15.08 7.21 2.39
CA ALA A 82 15.67 7.65 3.65
C ALA A 82 14.82 7.23 4.87
N PRO A 83 15.42 6.75 5.99
CA PRO A 83 14.71 6.67 7.26
C PRO A 83 14.27 8.07 7.73
N PRO A 84 13.11 8.25 8.38
CA PRO A 84 12.20 7.22 8.90
C PRO A 84 11.04 6.83 7.95
N THR A 85 11.14 7.09 6.65
CA THR A 85 10.08 6.81 5.69
C THR A 85 9.66 5.33 5.72
N GLU A 86 8.38 5.07 5.97
CA GLU A 86 7.79 3.74 5.88
C GLU A 86 7.45 3.41 4.43
N LEU A 87 7.81 2.21 3.97
CA LEU A 87 7.41 1.73 2.64
C LEU A 87 6.21 0.80 2.75
N LEU A 88 5.14 1.13 2.00
CA LEU A 88 4.02 0.25 1.73
C LEU A 88 4.26 -0.46 0.40
N LEU A 89 4.61 -1.75 0.47
CA LEU A 89 4.98 -2.58 -0.67
C LEU A 89 3.76 -3.38 -1.15
N ASP A 90 3.14 -2.97 -2.27
CA ASP A 90 1.97 -3.66 -2.83
C ASP A 90 2.40 -4.79 -3.79
N LEU A 91 2.24 -6.04 -3.38
CA LEU A 91 2.63 -7.24 -4.10
C LEU A 91 1.63 -7.54 -5.22
N LYS A 92 2.04 -7.27 -6.48
CA LYS A 92 1.21 -7.48 -7.68
C LYS A 92 1.54 -8.79 -8.38
N GLY A 93 0.60 -9.68 -8.42
CA GLY A 93 0.75 -10.96 -9.10
C GLY A 93 0.23 -12.14 -8.30
N SER A 94 0.75 -13.35 -8.57
CA SER A 94 0.23 -14.58 -7.98
C SER A 94 1.31 -15.57 -7.56
N ARG A 95 2.57 -15.33 -7.89
CA ARG A 95 3.69 -16.24 -7.60
C ARG A 95 4.20 -15.99 -6.19
N SER A 96 4.29 -17.04 -5.37
CA SER A 96 4.86 -16.98 -4.01
C SER A 96 6.29 -16.45 -4.01
N GLU A 97 7.08 -16.80 -5.04
CA GLU A 97 8.44 -16.32 -5.25
C GLU A 97 8.57 -14.78 -5.14
N LEU A 98 7.54 -14.01 -5.55
CA LEU A 98 7.56 -12.56 -5.34
C LEU A 98 7.63 -12.21 -3.86
N ALA A 99 6.79 -12.82 -3.05
CA ALA A 99 6.71 -12.54 -1.61
C ALA A 99 8.00 -12.98 -0.89
N GLU A 100 8.53 -14.14 -1.24
CA GLU A 100 9.79 -14.68 -0.68
C GLU A 100 10.96 -13.73 -0.97
N ARG A 101 11.13 -13.30 -2.24
CA ARG A 101 12.18 -12.36 -2.62
C ARG A 101 12.02 -10.97 -1.98
N VAL A 102 10.79 -10.50 -1.80
CA VAL A 102 10.54 -9.24 -1.09
C VAL A 102 10.90 -9.39 0.38
N ARG A 103 10.50 -10.49 1.04
CA ARG A 103 10.86 -10.77 2.43
C ARG A 103 12.37 -10.75 2.62
N ASP A 104 13.11 -11.47 1.76
CA ASP A 104 14.57 -11.54 1.84
C ASP A 104 15.22 -10.16 1.62
N ALA A 105 14.68 -9.36 0.69
CA ALA A 105 15.20 -8.03 0.38
C ALA A 105 14.98 -7.01 1.50
N VAL A 106 13.86 -7.07 2.23
CA VAL A 106 13.58 -6.14 3.34
C VAL A 106 14.28 -6.53 4.63
N GLY A 107 14.67 -7.81 4.77
CA GLY A 107 15.29 -8.37 5.98
C GLY A 107 16.40 -7.50 6.57
N PRO A 108 17.42 -7.06 5.79
CA PRO A 108 18.51 -6.23 6.29
C PRO A 108 18.09 -4.85 6.85
N TYR A 109 16.89 -4.36 6.48
CA TYR A 109 16.41 -3.01 6.84
C TYR A 109 15.38 -3.00 7.98
N LEU A 110 14.98 -4.16 8.51
CA LEU A 110 13.90 -4.27 9.51
C LEU A 110 14.20 -3.56 10.84
N GLY A 111 15.48 -3.41 11.18
CA GLY A 111 15.91 -2.65 12.38
C GLY A 111 15.92 -1.13 12.19
N GLU A 112 15.92 -0.64 10.94
CA GLU A 112 16.12 0.76 10.61
C GLU A 112 14.83 1.48 10.19
N ARG A 113 13.89 0.74 9.57
CA ARG A 113 12.64 1.30 9.09
C ARG A 113 11.48 0.32 9.17
N ARG A 114 10.27 0.87 9.12
CA ARG A 114 9.04 0.08 9.10
C ARG A 114 8.63 -0.24 7.66
N PHE A 115 8.07 -1.44 7.52
CA PHE A 115 7.48 -1.89 6.28
C PHE A 115 6.04 -2.32 6.49
N THR A 116 5.20 -1.95 5.54
CA THR A 116 3.87 -2.51 5.36
C THR A 116 3.87 -3.29 4.05
N VAL A 117 3.45 -4.54 4.06
CA VAL A 117 3.24 -5.34 2.84
C VAL A 117 1.75 -5.48 2.58
N CYS A 118 1.34 -5.17 1.36
CA CYS A 118 -0.05 -5.22 0.93
C CYS A 118 -0.22 -6.19 -0.24
N ALA A 119 -1.33 -6.88 -0.32
CA ALA A 119 -1.64 -7.75 -1.45
C ALA A 119 -3.15 -7.92 -1.64
N ARG A 120 -3.60 -7.91 -2.92
CA ARG A 120 -4.96 -8.31 -3.29
C ARG A 120 -5.12 -9.84 -3.29
N ARG A 121 -4.05 -10.58 -3.59
CA ARG A 121 -3.96 -12.03 -3.43
C ARG A 121 -3.34 -12.33 -2.06
N TRP A 122 -4.16 -12.51 -1.05
CA TRP A 122 -3.76 -12.58 0.37
C TRP A 122 -2.78 -13.71 0.69
N ALA A 123 -2.71 -14.77 -0.13
CA ALA A 123 -1.69 -15.82 0.04
C ALA A 123 -0.25 -15.29 -0.07
N LEU A 124 -0.04 -14.15 -0.74
CA LEU A 124 1.27 -13.50 -0.80
C LEU A 124 1.71 -12.87 0.53
N LEU A 125 0.81 -12.75 1.50
CA LEU A 125 1.13 -12.23 2.85
C LEU A 125 1.60 -13.32 3.81
N GLU A 126 1.39 -14.60 3.48
CA GLU A 126 1.75 -15.73 4.35
C GLU A 126 3.27 -15.81 4.63
N PRO A 127 4.19 -15.58 3.65
CA PRO A 127 5.63 -15.58 3.91
C PRO A 127 6.13 -14.53 4.90
N PHE A 128 5.27 -13.58 5.29
CA PHE A 128 5.59 -12.52 6.24
C PHE A 128 5.01 -12.76 7.64
N ALA A 129 4.50 -13.97 7.93
CA ALA A 129 3.81 -14.25 9.19
C ALA A 129 4.73 -14.12 10.42
N ASP A 130 6.00 -14.41 10.25
CA ASP A 130 7.07 -14.40 11.26
C ASP A 130 8.04 -13.20 11.13
N VAL A 131 7.71 -12.23 10.26
CA VAL A 131 8.53 -11.05 10.01
C VAL A 131 7.88 -9.82 10.63
N PRO A 132 8.63 -8.89 11.27
CA PRO A 132 8.10 -7.70 11.92
C PRO A 132 7.68 -6.62 10.89
N VAL A 133 6.78 -6.99 9.97
CA VAL A 133 6.16 -6.10 8.99
C VAL A 133 4.65 -6.12 9.14
N ARG A 134 3.98 -5.01 8.90
CA ARG A 134 2.51 -4.96 8.88
C ARG A 134 1.97 -5.61 7.62
N ARG A 135 1.12 -6.63 7.75
CA ARG A 135 0.45 -7.32 6.64
C ARG A 135 -0.92 -6.74 6.41
N VAL A 136 -1.15 -6.20 5.21
CA VAL A 136 -2.38 -5.50 4.85
C VAL A 136 -3.12 -6.24 3.75
N HIS A 137 -4.36 -6.61 4.03
CA HIS A 137 -5.23 -7.32 3.10
C HIS A 137 -5.96 -6.33 2.20
N SER A 138 -5.60 -6.28 0.90
CA SER A 138 -6.25 -5.38 -0.06
C SER A 138 -7.62 -5.93 -0.51
N VAL A 139 -8.63 -5.04 -0.54
CA VAL A 139 -10.03 -5.34 -0.86
C VAL A 139 -10.54 -4.32 -1.88
N GLY A 140 -10.82 -4.76 -3.11
CA GLY A 140 -11.28 -3.88 -4.20
C GLY A 140 -12.71 -4.14 -4.67
N SER A 141 -13.49 -4.98 -3.97
CA SER A 141 -14.89 -5.25 -4.33
C SER A 141 -15.70 -5.76 -3.14
N ALA A 142 -17.02 -5.60 -3.19
CA ALA A 142 -17.93 -6.10 -2.18
C ALA A 142 -17.81 -7.63 -1.96
N ARG A 143 -17.59 -8.39 -3.05
CA ARG A 143 -17.33 -9.84 -2.98
C ARG A 143 -16.05 -10.16 -2.19
N GLN A 144 -14.99 -9.37 -2.39
CA GLN A 144 -13.76 -9.55 -1.61
C GLN A 144 -13.96 -9.16 -0.14
N LEU A 145 -14.73 -8.11 0.16
CA LEU A 145 -15.07 -7.72 1.52
C LEU A 145 -15.82 -8.82 2.26
N GLN A 146 -16.85 -9.41 1.63
CA GLN A 146 -17.58 -10.55 2.20
C GLN A 146 -16.66 -11.75 2.42
N ARG A 147 -15.75 -12.03 1.47
CA ARG A 147 -14.76 -13.12 1.61
C ARG A 147 -13.80 -12.85 2.77
N LEU A 148 -13.34 -11.60 2.95
CA LEU A 148 -12.48 -11.22 4.06
C LEU A 148 -13.17 -11.49 5.39
N ARG A 149 -14.39 -10.99 5.57
CA ARG A 149 -15.19 -11.15 6.79
C ARG A 149 -15.37 -12.64 7.15
N ARG A 150 -15.69 -13.49 6.17
CA ARG A 150 -15.84 -14.93 6.40
C ARG A 150 -14.54 -15.63 6.73
N ARG A 151 -13.47 -15.35 5.97
CA ARG A 151 -12.19 -16.05 6.11
C ARG A 151 -11.51 -15.76 7.44
N PHE A 152 -11.64 -14.53 7.93
CA PHE A 152 -10.95 -14.06 9.12
C PHE A 152 -11.89 -13.80 10.30
N SER A 153 -13.10 -14.36 10.28
CA SER A 153 -14.02 -14.32 11.41
C SER A 153 -13.35 -14.82 12.69
N GLY A 154 -13.41 -14.03 13.77
CA GLY A 154 -12.77 -14.34 15.04
C GLY A 154 -11.23 -14.19 15.07
N ARG A 155 -10.63 -13.64 14.02
CA ARG A 155 -9.19 -13.33 13.95
C ARG A 155 -8.98 -11.83 13.87
N ARG A 156 -7.84 -11.37 14.39
CA ARG A 156 -7.38 -10.00 14.24
C ARG A 156 -6.35 -9.90 13.11
N LEU A 157 -6.49 -8.92 12.24
CA LEU A 157 -5.58 -8.62 11.13
C LEU A 157 -4.76 -7.38 11.48
N ASP A 158 -3.49 -7.34 11.04
CA ASP A 158 -2.65 -6.16 11.20
C ASP A 158 -3.23 -4.95 10.43
N GLY A 159 -3.86 -5.20 9.25
CA GLY A 159 -4.53 -4.13 8.51
C GLY A 159 -5.34 -4.60 7.30
N VAL A 160 -6.19 -3.69 6.85
CA VAL A 160 -6.98 -3.80 5.62
C VAL A 160 -6.82 -2.53 4.80
N SER A 161 -6.62 -2.68 3.48
CA SER A 161 -6.65 -1.57 2.50
C SER A 161 -7.83 -1.78 1.57
N ILE A 162 -8.80 -0.88 1.58
CA ILE A 162 -10.10 -1.08 0.92
C ILE A 162 -10.44 0.08 -0.02
N HIS A 163 -11.09 -0.24 -1.16
CA HIS A 163 -11.57 0.77 -2.09
C HIS A 163 -12.62 1.67 -1.43
N GLU A 164 -12.46 2.99 -1.55
CA GLU A 164 -13.26 4.00 -0.82
C GLU A 164 -14.78 3.88 -1.03
N GLN A 165 -15.21 3.41 -2.21
CA GLN A 165 -16.63 3.21 -2.54
C GLN A 165 -17.31 2.09 -1.75
N LEU A 166 -16.54 1.25 -1.05
CA LEU A 166 -17.03 0.16 -0.21
C LEU A 166 -17.19 0.58 1.25
N LEU A 167 -16.89 1.85 1.56
CA LEU A 167 -16.88 2.38 2.92
C LEU A 167 -18.11 3.21 3.22
N ASP A 168 -18.83 2.74 4.21
CA ASP A 168 -19.86 3.43 4.96
C ASP A 168 -19.67 3.17 6.47
N ARG A 169 -20.51 3.72 7.29
CA ARG A 169 -20.43 3.59 8.77
C ARG A 169 -20.44 2.11 9.21
N GLU A 170 -21.28 1.29 8.62
CA GLU A 170 -21.44 -0.13 8.98
C GLU A 170 -20.20 -0.95 8.59
N SER A 171 -19.71 -0.76 7.35
CA SER A 171 -18.53 -1.45 6.85
C SER A 171 -17.27 -1.08 7.65
N VAL A 172 -17.10 0.22 8.01
CA VAL A 172 -15.98 0.65 8.85
C VAL A 172 -16.08 0.03 10.24
N ALA A 173 -17.24 0.05 10.89
CA ALA A 173 -17.43 -0.58 12.21
C ALA A 173 -17.07 -2.06 12.18
N SER A 174 -17.54 -2.79 11.15
CA SER A 174 -17.23 -4.21 10.99
C SER A 174 -15.75 -4.49 10.70
N LEU A 175 -15.08 -3.60 9.94
CA LEU A 175 -13.65 -3.70 9.67
C LEU A 175 -12.83 -3.38 10.91
N ARG A 176 -13.26 -2.41 11.73
CA ARG A 176 -12.58 -2.06 12.98
C ARG A 176 -12.59 -3.20 13.99
N ALA A 177 -13.63 -4.02 14.01
CA ALA A 177 -13.66 -5.25 14.81
C ALA A 177 -12.68 -6.32 14.32
N LEU A 178 -12.24 -6.24 13.05
CA LEU A 178 -11.41 -7.25 12.39
C LEU A 178 -9.95 -6.83 12.23
N ALA A 179 -9.65 -5.54 12.09
CA ALA A 179 -8.32 -5.05 11.72
C ALA A 179 -7.85 -3.91 12.63
N ASP A 180 -6.55 -3.86 12.88
CA ASP A 180 -5.91 -2.80 13.66
C ASP A 180 -5.82 -1.51 12.85
N VAL A 181 -5.41 -1.59 11.58
CA VAL A 181 -5.29 -0.44 10.69
C VAL A 181 -6.24 -0.59 9.51
N ILE A 182 -7.01 0.47 9.22
CA ILE A 182 -7.86 0.55 8.03
C ILE A 182 -7.33 1.67 7.13
N MET A 183 -6.85 1.29 5.95
CA MET A 183 -6.46 2.24 4.90
C MET A 183 -7.46 2.21 3.76
N THR A 184 -7.59 3.31 3.01
CA THR A 184 -8.50 3.37 1.86
C THR A 184 -7.89 4.07 0.65
N TRP A 185 -8.36 3.71 -0.55
CA TRP A 185 -7.89 4.20 -1.85
C TRP A 185 -8.99 4.19 -2.92
N PRO A 186 -8.85 5.03 -3.98
CA PRO A 186 -8.04 6.24 -4.02
C PRO A 186 -8.76 7.41 -3.33
N VAL A 187 -8.05 8.29 -2.63
CA VAL A 187 -8.66 9.44 -1.94
C VAL A 187 -7.98 10.72 -2.41
N ASN A 188 -8.58 11.43 -3.38
CA ASN A 188 -7.96 12.60 -4.02
C ASN A 188 -8.77 13.89 -3.79
N ARG A 189 -9.87 13.85 -3.02
CA ARG A 189 -10.70 15.01 -2.72
C ARG A 189 -10.71 15.31 -1.22
N PRO A 190 -10.42 16.56 -0.80
CA PRO A 190 -10.34 16.92 0.62
C PRO A 190 -11.63 16.65 1.40
N GLU A 191 -12.80 16.86 0.78
CA GLU A 191 -14.10 16.64 1.43
C GLU A 191 -14.30 15.16 1.77
N ARG A 192 -13.96 14.29 0.79
CA ARG A 192 -14.06 12.84 0.97
C ARG A 192 -13.03 12.33 1.98
N ALA A 193 -11.83 12.89 1.95
CA ALA A 193 -10.79 12.58 2.92
C ALA A 193 -11.26 12.87 4.36
N ARG A 194 -11.82 14.07 4.61
CA ARG A 194 -12.35 14.44 5.94
C ARG A 194 -13.53 13.56 6.38
N GLU A 195 -14.41 13.17 5.44
CA GLU A 195 -15.49 12.24 5.71
C GLU A 195 -14.96 10.87 6.16
N LEU A 196 -14.00 10.31 5.44
CA LEU A 196 -13.40 9.01 5.75
C LEU A 196 -12.68 9.02 7.10
N LEU A 197 -11.95 10.10 7.41
CA LEU A 197 -11.31 10.26 8.72
C LEU A 197 -12.34 10.31 9.85
N ARG A 198 -13.48 11.02 9.67
CA ARG A 198 -14.57 11.04 10.66
C ARG A 198 -15.23 9.67 10.83
N LEU A 199 -15.21 8.81 9.82
CA LEU A 199 -15.66 7.42 9.92
C LEU A 199 -14.65 6.52 10.67
N GLY A 200 -13.44 7.00 10.94
CA GLY A 200 -12.42 6.25 11.66
C GLY A 200 -11.43 5.51 10.75
N ILE A 201 -11.19 6.00 9.54
CA ILE A 201 -10.11 5.50 8.67
C ILE A 201 -8.77 6.05 9.16
N ASP A 202 -7.75 5.20 9.22
CA ASP A 202 -6.43 5.55 9.72
C ASP A 202 -5.50 6.07 8.61
N GLY A 203 -5.54 5.47 7.41
CA GLY A 203 -4.64 5.81 6.31
C GLY A 203 -5.37 6.14 5.01
N LEU A 204 -5.02 7.27 4.40
CA LEU A 204 -5.57 7.72 3.12
C LEU A 204 -4.52 7.56 2.02
N ILE A 205 -4.75 6.67 1.06
CA ILE A 205 -3.87 6.43 -0.09
C ILE A 205 -4.32 7.37 -1.21
N THR A 206 -3.44 8.30 -1.58
CA THR A 206 -3.75 9.41 -2.49
C THR A 206 -2.70 9.60 -3.58
N ASP A 207 -3.16 10.01 -4.77
CA ASP A 207 -2.30 10.49 -5.86
C ASP A 207 -1.99 11.99 -5.70
N ASP A 208 -2.73 12.71 -4.82
CA ASP A 208 -2.62 14.16 -4.60
C ASP A 208 -2.26 14.47 -3.13
N VAL A 209 -1.08 14.07 -2.73
CA VAL A 209 -0.57 14.34 -1.37
C VAL A 209 -0.50 15.83 -1.09
N ALA A 210 0.04 16.62 -2.05
CA ALA A 210 0.23 18.05 -1.87
C ALA A 210 -1.11 18.80 -1.71
N GLY A 211 -2.13 18.43 -2.50
CA GLY A 211 -3.47 18.99 -2.40
C GLY A 211 -4.15 18.69 -1.08
N LEU A 212 -4.06 17.42 -0.61
CA LEU A 212 -4.64 17.03 0.69
C LEU A 212 -3.90 17.68 1.88
N ALA A 213 -2.56 17.76 1.81
CA ALA A 213 -1.76 18.43 2.85
C ALA A 213 -2.09 19.93 2.92
N LYS A 214 -2.10 20.62 1.75
CA LYS A 214 -2.47 22.05 1.68
C LYS A 214 -3.89 22.32 2.19
N ALA A 215 -4.81 21.38 2.01
CA ALA A 215 -6.17 21.46 2.52
C ALA A 215 -6.30 21.19 4.03
N GLY A 216 -5.21 20.94 4.75
CA GLY A 216 -5.18 20.68 6.19
C GLY A 216 -6.01 19.44 6.60
N VAL A 217 -6.03 18.40 5.74
CA VAL A 217 -6.92 17.25 5.95
C VAL A 217 -6.61 16.50 7.24
N LEU A 218 -5.32 16.36 7.61
CA LEU A 218 -4.92 15.66 8.83
C LEU A 218 -5.07 16.52 10.09
N GLU A 219 -4.89 17.84 9.98
CA GLU A 219 -5.00 18.78 11.10
C GLU A 219 -6.46 18.87 11.60
N ALA A 220 -7.41 18.75 10.69
CA ALA A 220 -8.84 18.77 11.02
C ALA A 220 -9.33 17.45 11.66
N ALA A 221 -8.50 16.43 11.78
CA ALA A 221 -8.83 15.12 12.34
C ALA A 221 -8.15 14.86 13.72
N ALA A 222 -7.26 15.75 14.13
CA ALA A 222 -6.59 15.73 15.44
C ALA A 222 -7.47 16.42 16.49
#